data_4299c9dcb784b05603ccf2f768d4e36f
#
_entry.id   4299c9dcb784b05603ccf2f768d4e36f
#
_cell.length_a   1.000
_cell.length_b   1.000
_cell.length_c   1.000
_cell.angle_alpha   90.00
_cell.angle_beta   90.00
_cell.angle_gamma   90.00
#
_symmetry.space_group_name_H-M   'P 1'
#
loop_
_entity.id
_entity.type
_entity.pdbx_description
1 polymer ?
#
loop_
_entity_poly.entity_id
_entity_poly.type
_entity_poly.pdbx_seq_one_letter_code
_entity_poly.pdbx_strand_id
1 'polypeptide(L)'
;MKFLQDPYQIIIRPVITEKSMRLKEEENKYTFEVHPKATKKDIKDAIEKLFNVKVEKVNTINMKPKVKKRWGREIQKGKHWKKAIVKLREGDRIEFFESI
;
A
#
# COMPACT_ATOMS: atom_id res chain seq x y z
N MET A 1 11.23 -8.79 11.34
CA MET A 1 12.57 -8.42 10.83
C MET A 1 13.04 -7.18 11.55
N LYS A 2 14.24 -7.25 12.11
CA LYS A 2 14.72 -6.14 12.93
C LYS A 2 14.95 -4.84 12.16
N PHE A 3 15.33 -4.92 10.91
CA PHE A 3 15.55 -3.72 10.10
C PHE A 3 14.27 -3.06 9.57
N LEU A 4 13.12 -3.71 9.74
CA LEU A 4 11.82 -3.14 9.37
C LEU A 4 11.03 -2.66 10.59
N GLN A 5 11.69 -2.17 11.62
CA GLN A 5 11.02 -1.64 12.80
C GLN A 5 10.53 -0.20 12.62
N ASP A 6 11.13 0.54 11.69
CA ASP A 6 10.72 1.92 11.43
C ASP A 6 9.50 1.93 10.52
N PRO A 7 8.34 2.44 10.99
CA PRO A 7 7.13 2.50 10.16
C PRO A 7 7.32 3.27 8.85
N TYR A 8 8.19 4.29 8.84
CA TYR A 8 8.47 5.06 7.64
C TYR A 8 9.24 4.26 6.59
N GLN A 9 9.96 3.22 7.00
CA GLN A 9 10.64 2.33 6.07
C GLN A 9 9.69 1.27 5.51
N ILE A 10 8.65 0.91 6.28
CA ILE A 10 7.67 -0.09 5.87
C ILE A 10 6.67 0.51 4.90
N ILE A 11 6.13 1.68 5.22
CA ILE A 11 5.15 2.37 4.40
C ILE A 11 5.88 3.42 3.56
N ILE A 12 5.99 3.18 2.26
CA ILE A 12 6.79 4.03 1.38
C ILE A 12 6.00 5.24 0.92
N ARG A 13 4.79 5.02 0.38
CA ARG A 13 3.94 6.11 -0.10
C ARG A 13 2.51 5.65 -0.28
N PRO A 14 1.54 6.55 -0.23
CA PRO A 14 0.17 6.21 -0.61
C PRO A 14 0.07 6.01 -2.12
N VAL A 15 -0.82 5.10 -2.52
CA VAL A 15 -1.15 4.89 -3.93
C VAL A 15 -2.50 5.55 -4.18
N ILE A 16 -2.49 6.60 -4.99
CA ILE A 16 -3.70 7.40 -5.24
C ILE A 16 -4.08 7.25 -6.71
N THR A 17 -5.07 6.41 -6.94
CA THR A 17 -5.65 6.16 -8.26
C THR A 17 -7.16 6.24 -8.12
N GLU A 18 -7.86 6.25 -9.24
CA GLU A 18 -9.32 6.22 -9.23
C GLU A 18 -9.84 5.01 -8.45
N LYS A 19 -9.24 3.83 -8.69
CA LYS A 19 -9.62 2.60 -7.99
C LYS A 19 -9.34 2.69 -6.50
N SER A 20 -8.18 3.21 -6.11
CA SER A 20 -7.82 3.31 -4.68
C SER A 20 -8.72 4.28 -3.94
N MET A 21 -9.11 5.38 -4.59
CA MET A 21 -10.03 6.35 -4.00
C MET A 21 -11.44 5.77 -3.84
N ARG A 22 -11.86 4.94 -4.80
CA ARG A 22 -13.14 4.25 -4.71
C ARG A 22 -13.16 3.26 -3.55
N LEU A 23 -12.08 2.49 -3.38
CA LEU A 23 -11.95 1.56 -2.26
C LEU A 23 -12.01 2.29 -0.91
N LYS A 24 -11.39 3.47 -0.84
CA LYS A 24 -11.44 4.29 0.37
C LYS A 24 -12.88 4.70 0.69
N GLU A 25 -13.61 5.21 -0.30
CA GLU A 25 -14.96 5.72 -0.09
C GLU A 25 -15.97 4.62 0.18
N GLU A 26 -15.88 3.52 -0.55
CA GLU A 26 -16.89 2.45 -0.48
C GLU A 26 -16.60 1.42 0.59
N GLU A 27 -15.32 1.13 0.87
CA GLU A 27 -14.95 0.00 1.72
C GLU A 27 -14.01 0.36 2.86
N ASN A 28 -13.69 1.62 3.04
CA ASN A 28 -12.74 2.10 4.06
C ASN A 28 -11.38 1.39 3.96
N LYS A 29 -10.94 1.14 2.72
CA LYS A 29 -9.67 0.51 2.40
C LYS A 29 -8.70 1.52 1.82
N TYR A 30 -7.49 1.52 2.33
CA TYR A 30 -6.43 2.44 1.93
C TYR A 30 -5.30 1.68 1.28
N THR A 31 -4.75 2.22 0.21
CA THR A 31 -3.74 1.54 -0.61
C THR A 31 -2.39 2.24 -0.47
N PHE A 32 -1.35 1.43 -0.23
CA PHE A 32 0.02 1.94 -0.04
C PHE A 32 1.01 1.12 -0.83
N GLU A 33 2.10 1.77 -1.24
CA GLU A 33 3.31 1.06 -1.62
C GLU A 33 4.08 0.78 -0.34
N VAL A 34 4.51 -0.48 -0.15
CA VAL A 34 5.20 -0.91 1.06
C VAL A 34 6.52 -1.58 0.71
N HIS A 35 7.38 -1.71 1.71
CA HIS A 35 8.65 -2.40 1.54
C HIS A 35 8.41 -3.82 1.05
N PRO A 36 9.18 -4.29 0.02
CA PRO A 36 8.94 -5.62 -0.56
C PRO A 36 9.05 -6.78 0.42
N LYS A 37 9.81 -6.62 1.49
CA LYS A 37 9.99 -7.66 2.51
C LYS A 37 9.06 -7.52 3.70
N ALA A 38 8.20 -6.51 3.72
CA ALA A 38 7.26 -6.32 4.83
C ALA A 38 6.18 -7.38 4.81
N THR A 39 5.89 -7.94 5.98
CA THR A 39 4.79 -8.88 6.16
C THR A 39 3.50 -8.12 6.44
N LYS A 40 2.37 -8.83 6.39
CA LYS A 40 1.08 -8.24 6.73
C LYS A 40 1.07 -7.68 8.15
N LYS A 41 1.73 -8.36 9.10
CA LYS A 41 1.85 -7.89 10.47
C LYS A 41 2.67 -6.61 10.54
N ASP A 42 3.79 -6.56 9.83
CA ASP A 42 4.63 -5.36 9.79
C ASP A 42 3.83 -4.17 9.26
N ILE A 43 3.07 -4.37 8.20
CA ILE A 43 2.26 -3.33 7.59
C ILE A 43 1.15 -2.87 8.54
N LYS A 44 0.46 -3.80 9.18
CA LYS A 44 -0.57 -3.47 10.15
C LYS A 44 -0.01 -2.61 11.29
N ASP A 45 1.08 -3.07 11.89
CA ASP A 45 1.69 -2.36 13.01
C ASP A 45 2.16 -0.96 12.61
N ALA A 46 2.75 -0.84 11.41
CA ALA A 46 3.21 0.44 10.89
C ALA A 46 2.07 1.42 10.66
N ILE A 47 0.99 0.96 10.03
CA ILE A 47 -0.18 1.81 9.76
C ILE A 47 -0.84 2.26 11.08
N GLU A 48 -0.99 1.35 12.03
CA GLU A 48 -1.60 1.68 13.32
C GLU A 48 -0.75 2.70 14.08
N LYS A 49 0.56 2.58 13.97
CA LYS A 49 1.48 3.48 14.66
C LYS A 49 1.58 4.86 13.99
N LEU A 50 1.65 4.88 12.65
CA LEU A 50 1.79 6.14 11.91
C LEU A 50 0.53 6.99 11.93
N PHE A 51 -0.64 6.37 11.87
CA PHE A 51 -1.90 7.09 11.69
C PHE A 51 -2.84 7.00 12.89
N ASN A 52 -2.42 6.27 13.93
CA ASN A 52 -3.21 6.10 15.15
C ASN A 52 -4.62 5.57 14.86
N VAL A 53 -4.69 4.51 14.09
CA VAL A 53 -5.93 3.85 13.69
C VAL A 53 -5.86 2.36 14.01
N LYS A 54 -6.99 1.66 13.87
CA LYS A 54 -7.05 0.21 14.02
C LYS A 54 -7.28 -0.45 12.68
N VAL A 55 -6.43 -1.42 12.36
CA VAL A 55 -6.48 -2.14 11.10
C VAL A 55 -7.22 -3.46 11.31
N GLU A 56 -8.26 -3.70 10.50
CA GLU A 56 -9.00 -4.95 10.53
C GLU A 56 -8.37 -6.02 9.63
N LYS A 57 -7.89 -5.61 8.46
CA LYS A 57 -7.38 -6.56 7.48
C LYS A 57 -6.30 -5.92 6.61
N VAL A 58 -5.33 -6.71 6.21
CA VAL A 58 -4.28 -6.31 5.28
C VAL A 58 -4.20 -7.33 4.16
N ASN A 59 -4.27 -6.86 2.92
CA ASN A 59 -3.99 -7.65 1.73
C ASN A 59 -2.75 -7.11 1.05
N THR A 60 -1.92 -7.98 0.53
CA THR A 60 -0.71 -7.58 -0.19
C THR A 60 -0.71 -8.17 -1.59
N ILE A 61 -0.20 -7.40 -2.54
CA ILE A 61 -0.11 -7.79 -3.94
C ILE A 61 1.29 -7.41 -4.43
N ASN A 62 1.98 -8.38 -5.00
CA ASN A 62 3.26 -8.10 -5.65
C ASN A 62 2.98 -7.57 -7.05
N MET A 63 3.38 -6.33 -7.31
CA MET A 63 3.20 -5.70 -8.60
C MET A 63 4.43 -5.91 -9.46
N LYS A 64 4.21 -6.31 -10.70
CA LYS A 64 5.30 -6.55 -11.66
C LYS A 64 5.44 -5.35 -12.59
N PRO A 65 6.65 -5.10 -13.13
CA PRO A 65 6.85 -4.07 -14.13
C PRO A 65 5.95 -4.32 -15.34
N LYS A 66 5.49 -3.24 -15.95
CA LYS A 66 4.74 -3.36 -17.20
C LYS A 66 5.69 -3.76 -18.33
N VAL A 67 5.28 -4.73 -19.14
CA VAL A 67 6.02 -5.18 -20.30
C VAL A 67 5.36 -4.58 -21.55
N LYS A 68 6.13 -3.86 -22.35
CA LYS A 68 5.68 -3.38 -23.66
C LYS A 68 6.47 -4.06 -24.76
N LYS A 69 5.78 -4.56 -25.76
CA LYS A 69 6.42 -5.07 -26.98
C LYS A 69 6.65 -3.91 -27.93
N ARG A 70 7.90 -3.68 -28.28
CA ARG A 70 8.28 -2.66 -29.24
C ARG A 70 9.30 -3.24 -30.20
N TRP A 71 8.98 -3.23 -31.48
CA TRP A 71 9.86 -3.78 -32.52
C TRP A 71 10.21 -5.25 -32.30
N GLY A 72 9.24 -6.03 -31.79
CA GLY A 72 9.46 -7.45 -31.48
C GLY A 72 10.25 -7.71 -30.20
N ARG A 73 10.59 -6.69 -29.44
CA ARG A 73 11.30 -6.81 -28.16
C ARG A 73 10.39 -6.51 -26.99
N GLU A 74 10.59 -7.26 -25.91
CA GLU A 74 9.92 -6.97 -24.66
C GLU A 74 10.73 -5.92 -23.89
N ILE A 75 10.09 -4.78 -23.56
CA ILE A 75 10.72 -3.73 -22.77
C ILE A 75 9.95 -3.63 -21.46
N GLN A 76 10.66 -3.88 -20.35
CA GLN A 76 10.09 -3.71 -19.02
C GLN A 76 10.17 -2.24 -18.60
N LYS A 77 9.02 -1.67 -18.24
CA LYS A 77 8.96 -0.32 -17.68
C LYS A 77 8.56 -0.40 -16.22
N GLY A 78 9.36 0.25 -15.37
CA GLY A 78 9.14 0.27 -13.93
C GLY A 78 9.87 -0.84 -13.22
N LYS A 79 9.57 -0.99 -11.95
CA LYS A 79 10.21 -1.97 -11.08
C LYS A 79 9.16 -2.84 -10.39
N HIS A 80 9.62 -3.95 -9.84
CA HIS A 80 8.77 -4.73 -8.93
C HIS A 80 8.54 -3.92 -7.66
N TRP A 81 7.29 -3.92 -7.20
CA TRP A 81 6.94 -3.26 -5.95
C TRP A 81 5.79 -3.99 -5.28
N LYS A 82 5.60 -3.72 -4.00
CA LYS A 82 4.56 -4.38 -3.22
C LYS A 82 3.50 -3.37 -2.85
N LYS A 83 2.25 -3.72 -3.16
CA LYS A 83 1.08 -2.92 -2.82
C LYS A 83 0.38 -3.56 -1.63
N ALA A 84 -0.02 -2.75 -0.68
CA ALA A 84 -0.82 -3.19 0.46
C ALA A 84 -2.16 -2.47 0.44
N ILE A 85 -3.23 -3.22 0.64
CA ILE A 85 -4.58 -2.68 0.80
C ILE A 85 -4.98 -2.96 2.24
N VAL A 86 -5.20 -1.88 2.99
CA VAL A 86 -5.42 -1.93 4.44
C VAL A 86 -6.86 -1.51 4.73
N LYS A 87 -7.65 -2.41 5.32
CA LYS A 87 -9.00 -2.08 5.76
C LYS A 87 -8.97 -1.64 7.21
N LEU A 88 -9.50 -0.46 7.48
CA LEU A 88 -9.56 0.08 8.83
C LEU A 88 -10.86 -0.30 9.52
N ARG A 89 -10.84 -0.25 10.86
CA ARG A 89 -12.01 -0.38 11.68
C ARG A 89 -13.03 0.70 11.30
N GLU A 90 -14.31 0.38 11.37
CA GLU A 90 -15.36 1.33 11.11
C GLU A 90 -15.20 2.57 11.99
N GLY A 91 -15.29 3.75 11.38
CA GLY A 91 -15.10 5.02 12.06
C GLY A 91 -13.68 5.56 12.04
N ASP A 92 -12.67 4.72 11.77
CA ASP A 92 -11.30 5.19 11.65
C ASP A 92 -11.02 5.68 10.22
N ARG A 93 -10.20 6.73 10.12
CA ARG A 93 -9.84 7.34 8.85
C ARG A 93 -8.37 7.73 8.84
N ILE A 94 -7.79 7.75 7.65
CA ILE A 94 -6.46 8.31 7.44
C ILE A 94 -6.63 9.66 6.75
N GLU A 95 -6.45 10.72 7.50
CA GLU A 95 -6.71 12.10 7.03
C GLU A 95 -5.85 12.49 5.84
N PHE A 96 -4.67 11.93 5.72
CA PHE A 96 -3.78 12.20 4.61
C PHE A 96 -4.47 11.97 3.26
N PHE A 97 -5.29 10.91 3.16
CA PHE A 97 -6.03 10.61 1.94
C PHE A 97 -7.20 11.57 1.71
N GLU A 98 -7.71 12.18 2.76
CA GLU A 98 -8.87 13.07 2.65
C GLU A 98 -8.51 14.48 2.20
N SER A 99 -7.25 14.86 2.38
CA SER A 99 -6.76 16.18 1.97
C SER A 99 -6.35 16.25 0.50
N ILE A 100 -6.48 15.17 -0.22
CA ILE A 100 -6.05 15.07 -1.62
C ILE A 100 -7.23 15.24 -2.56
#